data_e39654fbad6e641a07102af1ba3fd027
#
_entry.id   e39654fbad6e641a07102af1ba3fd027
#
_cell.length_a   1.000
_cell.length_b   1.000
_cell.length_c   1.000
_cell.angle_alpha   90.00
_cell.angle_beta   90.00
_cell.angle_gamma   90.00
#
_symmetry.space_group_name_H-M   'P 1'
#
loop_
_entity.id
_entity.type
_entity.pdbx_description
1 polymer ?
#
loop_
_entity_poly.entity_id
_entity_poly.type
_entity_poly.pdbx_seq_one_letter_code
_entity_poly.pdbx_strand_id
1 'polypeptide(L)'
;MVEAITPQQFHAAAGVEDWRVLSTSAATCFQTGSFARGVELVERIAALADAANHHPDIDLRYAAVIVRLATHELKPHGFLSERDAALAAQISAAARELGIAADPGKVQTVQIAIDALDIARVRPFWAAVLGYELFGDEDAVDPGGFGPNVWFQQMDAPRPQRNRIHLDIYVPADQAAARIDAAVAAGGTVVRDQGPHWWTLADPEGNEADIAPWPDFDDGS
;
A
#
# COMPACT_ATOMS: atom_id res chain seq x y z
N MET A 1 -17.27 8.33 19.92
CA MET A 1 -16.10 7.58 19.41
C MET A 1 -16.58 6.87 18.15
N VAL A 2 -15.75 6.81 17.12
CA VAL A 2 -16.04 6.01 15.92
C VAL A 2 -15.79 4.54 16.28
N GLU A 3 -16.74 3.66 15.96
CA GLU A 3 -16.62 2.22 16.21
C GLU A 3 -16.31 1.49 14.92
N ALA A 4 -15.47 0.46 15.04
CA ALA A 4 -15.15 -0.41 13.92
C ALA A 4 -16.33 -1.33 13.60
N ILE A 5 -16.55 -1.59 12.31
CA ILE A 5 -17.51 -2.59 11.83
C ILE A 5 -16.78 -3.76 11.18
N THR A 6 -17.38 -4.93 11.23
CA THR A 6 -16.85 -6.11 10.56
C THR A 6 -17.09 -6.06 9.04
N PRO A 7 -16.34 -6.84 8.22
CA PRO A 7 -16.64 -6.99 6.80
C PRO A 7 -18.09 -7.42 6.52
N GLN A 8 -18.65 -8.28 7.35
CA GLN A 8 -20.05 -8.72 7.23
C GLN A 8 -21.03 -7.56 7.47
N GLN A 9 -20.77 -6.72 8.46
CA GLN A 9 -21.60 -5.52 8.73
C GLN A 9 -21.51 -4.52 7.58
N PHE A 10 -20.29 -4.30 7.03
CA PHE A 10 -20.12 -3.46 5.85
C PHE A 10 -20.96 -3.98 4.68
N HIS A 11 -20.83 -5.27 4.34
CA HIS A 11 -21.56 -5.88 3.21
C HIS A 11 -23.06 -6.01 3.43
N ALA A 12 -23.54 -5.92 4.69
CA ALA A 12 -24.96 -5.88 5.01
C ALA A 12 -25.59 -4.48 4.81
N ALA A 13 -24.79 -3.43 4.66
CA ALA A 13 -25.29 -2.10 4.39
C ALA A 13 -25.84 -2.01 2.96
N ALA A 14 -26.90 -1.22 2.79
CA ALA A 14 -27.50 -1.01 1.48
C ALA A 14 -26.63 -0.13 0.58
N GLY A 15 -26.50 -0.48 -0.70
CA GLY A 15 -25.82 0.35 -1.71
C GLY A 15 -24.32 0.13 -1.78
N VAL A 16 -23.77 -0.88 -1.11
CA VAL A 16 -22.33 -1.23 -1.11
C VAL A 16 -21.99 -2.45 -1.97
N GLU A 17 -22.91 -2.92 -2.80
CA GLU A 17 -22.76 -4.11 -3.63
C GLU A 17 -21.57 -4.03 -4.60
N ASP A 18 -21.21 -2.80 -4.97
CA ASP A 18 -20.07 -2.48 -5.84
C ASP A 18 -18.70 -2.58 -5.14
N TRP A 19 -18.67 -2.86 -3.84
CA TRP A 19 -17.45 -2.80 -3.03
C TRP A 19 -17.00 -4.17 -2.56
N ARG A 20 -15.68 -4.29 -2.30
CA ARG A 20 -15.08 -5.46 -1.65
C ARG A 20 -14.24 -5.02 -0.48
N VAL A 21 -14.39 -5.71 0.65
CA VAL A 21 -13.50 -5.52 1.80
C VAL A 21 -12.24 -6.35 1.57
N LEU A 22 -11.11 -5.67 1.58
CA LEU A 22 -9.78 -6.24 1.38
C LEU A 22 -8.89 -5.79 2.53
N SER A 23 -8.45 -6.73 3.36
CA SER A 23 -7.71 -6.43 4.59
C SER A 23 -8.51 -5.47 5.50
N THR A 24 -8.08 -4.24 5.68
CA THR A 24 -8.67 -3.25 6.59
C THR A 24 -9.48 -2.15 5.89
N SER A 25 -9.67 -2.25 4.58
CA SER A 25 -10.32 -1.22 3.76
C SER A 25 -11.38 -1.80 2.83
N ALA A 26 -12.31 -0.98 2.39
CA ALA A 26 -13.24 -1.31 1.31
C ALA A 26 -12.78 -0.64 0.01
N ALA A 27 -12.78 -1.38 -1.09
CA ALA A 27 -12.32 -0.89 -2.38
C ALA A 27 -13.28 -1.24 -3.52
N THR A 28 -13.28 -0.41 -4.56
CA THR A 28 -13.97 -0.65 -5.82
C THR A 28 -13.20 -0.05 -7.00
N CYS A 29 -13.54 -0.49 -8.22
CA CYS A 29 -12.99 0.04 -9.46
C CYS A 29 -14.13 0.46 -10.38
N PHE A 30 -14.23 1.74 -10.67
CA PHE A 30 -15.21 2.30 -11.61
C PHE A 30 -14.64 2.38 -13.02
N GLN A 31 -15.34 1.82 -14.01
CA GLN A 31 -14.93 1.77 -15.41
C GLN A 31 -15.36 3.04 -16.13
N THR A 32 -14.51 4.07 -16.16
CA THR A 32 -14.86 5.39 -16.70
C THR A 32 -14.73 5.49 -18.22
N GLY A 33 -13.95 4.61 -18.83
CA GLY A 33 -13.73 4.57 -20.28
C GLY A 33 -12.83 5.69 -20.82
N SER A 34 -12.67 6.80 -20.08
CA SER A 34 -11.76 7.89 -20.42
C SER A 34 -11.32 8.64 -19.18
N PHE A 35 -10.17 9.31 -19.28
CA PHE A 35 -9.61 10.12 -18.19
C PHE A 35 -10.56 11.26 -17.80
N ALA A 36 -11.16 11.96 -18.79
CA ALA A 36 -12.09 13.06 -18.52
C ALA A 36 -13.32 12.63 -17.71
N ARG A 37 -13.90 11.47 -18.03
CA ARG A 37 -15.01 10.91 -17.23
C ARG A 37 -14.54 10.46 -15.83
N GLY A 38 -13.28 10.05 -15.72
CA GLY A 38 -12.68 9.78 -14.42
C GLY A 38 -12.60 11.04 -13.57
N VAL A 39 -12.17 12.17 -14.13
CA VAL A 39 -12.15 13.48 -13.45
C VAL A 39 -13.55 13.88 -12.98
N GLU A 40 -14.57 13.74 -13.84
CA GLU A 40 -15.97 14.05 -13.49
C GLU A 40 -16.44 13.23 -12.28
N LEU A 41 -16.11 11.94 -12.23
CA LEU A 41 -16.43 11.09 -11.08
C LEU A 41 -15.66 11.54 -9.84
N VAL A 42 -14.37 11.84 -9.94
CA VAL A 42 -13.53 12.29 -8.82
C VAL A 42 -14.06 13.59 -8.21
N GLU A 43 -14.50 14.54 -9.04
CA GLU A 43 -15.13 15.80 -8.57
C GLU A 43 -16.41 15.53 -7.76
N ARG A 44 -17.24 14.57 -8.20
CA ARG A 44 -18.44 14.17 -7.44
C ARG A 44 -18.07 13.47 -6.13
N ILE A 45 -17.04 12.61 -6.14
CA ILE A 45 -16.56 11.95 -4.91
C ILE A 45 -16.01 12.99 -3.92
N ALA A 46 -15.22 13.96 -4.39
CA ALA A 46 -14.67 15.01 -3.55
C ALA A 46 -15.77 15.79 -2.82
N ALA A 47 -16.83 16.19 -3.52
CA ALA A 47 -17.96 16.89 -2.91
C ALA A 47 -18.68 16.05 -1.83
N LEU A 48 -18.83 14.74 -2.06
CA LEU A 48 -19.44 13.81 -1.10
C LEU A 48 -18.53 13.61 0.12
N ALA A 49 -17.23 13.45 -0.12
CA ALA A 49 -16.21 13.26 0.92
C ALA A 49 -16.11 14.49 1.85
N ASP A 50 -16.08 15.70 1.27
CA ASP A 50 -16.06 16.95 2.03
C ASP A 50 -17.33 17.11 2.87
N ALA A 51 -18.51 16.83 2.30
CA ALA A 51 -19.77 16.89 3.03
C ALA A 51 -19.86 15.88 4.18
N ALA A 52 -19.25 14.70 4.01
CA ALA A 52 -19.18 13.65 5.03
C ALA A 52 -18.04 13.86 6.03
N ASN A 53 -17.11 14.79 5.78
CA ASN A 53 -15.81 14.91 6.47
C ASN A 53 -15.14 13.53 6.62
N HIS A 54 -15.11 12.78 5.49
CA HIS A 54 -14.55 11.44 5.42
C HIS A 54 -14.02 11.19 4.00
N HIS A 55 -12.69 11.06 3.84
CA HIS A 55 -12.03 11.14 2.55
C HIS A 55 -11.48 9.77 2.13
N PRO A 56 -11.80 9.30 0.90
CA PRO A 56 -11.21 8.11 0.33
C PRO A 56 -9.82 8.38 -0.25
N ASP A 57 -9.03 7.31 -0.41
CA ASP A 57 -7.92 7.30 -1.36
C ASP A 57 -8.45 7.05 -2.76
N ILE A 58 -7.95 7.80 -3.75
CA ILE A 58 -8.41 7.72 -5.13
C ILE A 58 -7.21 7.58 -6.06
N ASP A 59 -7.24 6.54 -6.90
CA ASP A 59 -6.29 6.34 -7.98
C ASP A 59 -7.00 6.53 -9.32
N LEU A 60 -6.72 7.66 -9.98
CA LEU A 60 -7.28 8.00 -11.29
C LEU A 60 -6.39 7.48 -12.41
N ARG A 61 -6.92 6.55 -13.19
CA ARG A 61 -6.26 5.95 -14.36
C ARG A 61 -6.96 6.39 -15.66
N TYR A 62 -6.34 6.10 -16.81
CA TYR A 62 -6.87 6.50 -18.12
C TYR A 62 -8.35 6.14 -18.32
N ALA A 63 -8.74 4.93 -17.98
CA ALA A 63 -10.09 4.41 -18.22
C ALA A 63 -10.81 3.92 -16.93
N ALA A 64 -10.27 4.23 -15.76
CA ALA A 64 -10.80 3.75 -14.49
C ALA A 64 -10.49 4.70 -13.33
N VAL A 65 -11.33 4.64 -12.31
CA VAL A 65 -11.09 5.24 -10.99
C VAL A 65 -11.16 4.13 -9.95
N ILE A 66 -10.08 3.93 -9.21
CA ILE A 66 -10.04 3.02 -8.07
C ILE A 66 -10.24 3.85 -6.82
N VAL A 67 -11.18 3.44 -5.99
CA VAL A 67 -11.52 4.15 -4.73
C VAL A 67 -11.32 3.19 -3.57
N ARG A 68 -10.68 3.67 -2.52
CA ARG A 68 -10.45 2.93 -1.28
C ARG A 68 -10.92 3.75 -0.09
N LEU A 69 -11.68 3.12 0.80
CA LEU A 69 -12.23 3.71 2.02
C LEU A 69 -11.70 2.99 3.24
N ALA A 70 -11.26 3.77 4.22
CA ALA A 70 -10.92 3.31 5.56
C ALA A 70 -11.04 4.47 6.54
N THR A 71 -11.45 4.19 7.76
CA THR A 71 -11.53 5.18 8.85
C THR A 71 -10.18 5.22 9.57
N HIS A 72 -9.36 6.24 9.28
CA HIS A 72 -7.99 6.37 9.79
C HIS A 72 -7.89 6.59 11.31
N GLU A 73 -8.94 7.08 11.96
CA GLU A 73 -8.97 7.24 13.41
C GLU A 73 -9.03 5.88 14.15
N LEU A 74 -9.45 4.83 13.48
CA LEU A 74 -9.43 3.47 13.98
C LEU A 74 -8.04 2.88 13.79
N LYS A 75 -7.20 3.02 14.81
CA LYS A 75 -5.83 2.51 14.77
C LYS A 75 -5.81 1.00 15.05
N PRO A 76 -4.91 0.26 14.45
CA PRO A 76 -3.60 0.69 13.96
C PRO A 76 -3.48 1.07 12.47
N HIS A 77 -4.31 0.55 11.59
CA HIS A 77 -4.14 0.73 10.13
C HIS A 77 -5.36 1.36 9.45
N GLY A 78 -6.24 2.00 10.21
CA GLY A 78 -7.58 2.22 9.76
C GLY A 78 -8.38 0.91 9.75
N PHE A 79 -9.65 1.01 9.97
CA PHE A 79 -10.61 -0.08 9.82
C PHE A 79 -11.87 0.50 9.19
N LEU A 80 -12.81 -0.35 8.89
CA LEU A 80 -14.10 0.10 8.43
C LEU A 80 -14.97 0.58 9.59
N SER A 81 -15.74 1.61 9.33
CA SER A 81 -16.80 2.13 10.19
C SER A 81 -18.09 2.30 9.39
N GLU A 82 -19.18 2.67 10.04
CA GLU A 82 -20.43 3.02 9.35
C GLU A 82 -20.26 4.21 8.39
N ARG A 83 -19.27 5.10 8.62
CA ARG A 83 -18.96 6.22 7.73
C ARG A 83 -18.49 5.72 6.36
N ASP A 84 -17.66 4.65 6.34
CA ASP A 84 -17.19 4.04 5.10
C ASP A 84 -18.33 3.43 4.31
N ALA A 85 -19.23 2.70 4.96
CA ALA A 85 -20.39 2.10 4.29
C ALA A 85 -21.35 3.17 3.74
N ALA A 86 -21.60 4.24 4.51
CA ALA A 86 -22.45 5.33 4.07
C ALA A 86 -21.88 6.09 2.88
N LEU A 87 -20.56 6.39 2.89
CA LEU A 87 -19.89 7.08 1.79
C LEU A 87 -19.77 6.18 0.56
N ALA A 88 -19.49 4.88 0.75
CA ALA A 88 -19.44 3.89 -0.34
C ALA A 88 -20.78 3.84 -1.12
N ALA A 89 -21.90 3.82 -0.41
CA ALA A 89 -23.24 3.83 -1.02
C ALA A 89 -23.49 5.12 -1.82
N GLN A 90 -23.08 6.28 -1.30
CA GLN A 90 -23.21 7.58 -1.99
C GLN A 90 -22.35 7.65 -3.24
N ILE A 91 -21.10 7.18 -3.18
CA ILE A 91 -20.18 7.12 -4.34
C ILE A 91 -20.74 6.20 -5.41
N SER A 92 -21.26 5.02 -5.05
CA SER A 92 -21.90 4.12 -6.01
C SER A 92 -23.14 4.75 -6.67
N ALA A 93 -23.94 5.50 -5.91
CA ALA A 93 -25.08 6.22 -6.46
C ALA A 93 -24.63 7.31 -7.46
N ALA A 94 -23.62 8.10 -7.12
CA ALA A 94 -23.06 9.12 -8.01
C ALA A 94 -22.48 8.51 -9.30
N ALA A 95 -21.78 7.39 -9.22
CA ALA A 95 -21.27 6.68 -10.39
C ALA A 95 -22.41 6.20 -11.30
N ARG A 96 -23.49 5.65 -10.72
CA ARG A 96 -24.70 5.24 -11.48
C ARG A 96 -25.38 6.41 -12.16
N GLU A 97 -25.49 7.58 -11.51
CA GLU A 97 -26.05 8.82 -12.12
C GLU A 97 -25.22 9.27 -13.33
N LEU A 98 -23.90 9.09 -13.28
CA LEU A 98 -23.00 9.36 -14.40
C LEU A 98 -22.99 8.24 -15.44
N GLY A 99 -23.73 7.15 -15.25
CA GLY A 99 -23.70 5.97 -16.13
C GLY A 99 -22.34 5.26 -16.15
N ILE A 100 -21.60 5.30 -15.03
CA ILE A 100 -20.30 4.63 -14.85
C ILE A 100 -20.52 3.34 -14.09
N ALA A 101 -20.14 2.20 -14.69
CA ALA A 101 -20.26 0.91 -14.06
C ALA A 101 -19.07 0.61 -13.13
N ALA A 102 -19.35 -0.06 -12.03
CA ALA A 102 -18.32 -0.63 -11.16
C ALA A 102 -17.90 -2.03 -11.64
N ASP A 103 -16.65 -2.38 -11.41
CA ASP A 103 -16.10 -3.72 -11.57
C ASP A 103 -15.26 -4.08 -10.32
N PRO A 104 -15.92 -4.51 -9.25
CA PRO A 104 -15.23 -4.84 -8.00
C PRO A 104 -14.32 -6.07 -8.11
N GLY A 105 -14.34 -6.80 -9.21
CA GLY A 105 -13.41 -7.89 -9.49
C GLY A 105 -11.99 -7.43 -9.85
N LYS A 106 -11.81 -6.13 -10.12
CA LYS A 106 -10.50 -5.56 -10.50
C LYS A 106 -9.69 -5.01 -9.34
N VAL A 107 -10.20 -5.06 -8.11
CA VAL A 107 -9.42 -4.63 -6.95
C VAL A 107 -8.70 -5.81 -6.30
N GLN A 108 -7.50 -5.54 -5.80
CA GLN A 108 -6.70 -6.48 -5.01
C GLN A 108 -5.84 -5.72 -4.02
N THR A 109 -5.40 -6.40 -2.97
CA THR A 109 -4.37 -5.91 -2.04
C THR A 109 -3.27 -6.96 -1.95
N VAL A 110 -2.03 -6.50 -1.99
CA VAL A 110 -0.85 -7.34 -1.81
C VAL A 110 -0.23 -7.02 -0.47
N GLN A 111 0.15 -8.04 0.29
CA GLN A 111 0.97 -7.93 1.49
C GLN A 111 2.17 -8.86 1.32
N ILE A 112 3.34 -8.41 1.74
CA ILE A 112 4.57 -9.20 1.71
C ILE A 112 4.77 -9.80 3.10
N ALA A 113 4.99 -11.11 3.18
CA ALA A 113 5.39 -11.78 4.41
C ALA A 113 6.90 -12.05 4.36
N ILE A 114 7.62 -11.66 5.43
CA ILE A 114 9.04 -11.95 5.61
C ILE A 114 9.19 -12.84 6.84
N ASP A 115 9.66 -14.06 6.61
CA ASP A 115 9.97 -15.00 7.69
C ASP A 115 11.24 -14.55 8.41
N ALA A 116 11.21 -14.46 9.74
CA ALA A 116 12.32 -14.04 10.57
C ALA A 116 12.46 -14.89 11.86
N LEU A 117 13.70 -15.16 12.26
CA LEU A 117 14.00 -15.79 13.56
C LEU A 117 13.91 -14.76 14.69
N ASP A 118 14.33 -13.53 14.42
CA ASP A 118 14.30 -12.40 15.34
C ASP A 118 13.64 -11.20 14.64
N ILE A 119 12.32 -11.14 14.74
CA ILE A 119 11.51 -10.07 14.12
C ILE A 119 11.97 -8.70 14.57
N ALA A 120 12.25 -8.51 15.85
CA ALA A 120 12.67 -7.23 16.42
C ALA A 120 13.99 -6.73 15.82
N ARG A 121 14.87 -7.63 15.40
CA ARG A 121 16.16 -7.34 14.79
C ARG A 121 16.06 -7.09 13.28
N VAL A 122 15.17 -7.79 12.59
CA VAL A 122 15.03 -7.74 11.11
C VAL A 122 14.16 -6.56 10.67
N ARG A 123 13.07 -6.33 11.37
CA ARG A 123 12.04 -5.34 11.01
C ARG A 123 12.54 -3.91 10.82
N PRO A 124 13.44 -3.35 11.66
CA PRO A 124 13.96 -1.99 11.47
C PRO A 124 14.71 -1.81 10.14
N PHE A 125 15.45 -2.81 9.69
CA PHE A 125 16.11 -2.79 8.39
C PHE A 125 15.09 -2.63 7.26
N TRP A 126 14.04 -3.46 7.24
CA TRP A 126 13.03 -3.42 6.18
C TRP A 126 12.24 -2.11 6.18
N ALA A 127 11.90 -1.59 7.36
CA ALA A 127 11.28 -0.26 7.45
C ALA A 127 12.19 0.83 6.86
N ALA A 128 13.49 0.78 7.14
CA ALA A 128 14.46 1.74 6.62
C ALA A 128 14.66 1.61 5.10
N VAL A 129 14.81 0.38 4.58
CA VAL A 129 14.98 0.11 3.14
C VAL A 129 13.76 0.58 2.34
N LEU A 130 12.56 0.25 2.80
CA LEU A 130 11.30 0.59 2.12
C LEU A 130 10.88 2.05 2.35
N GLY A 131 11.39 2.71 3.39
CA GLY A 131 10.90 4.03 3.84
C GLY A 131 9.55 3.93 4.53
N TYR A 132 9.30 2.82 5.20
CA TYR A 132 8.07 2.50 5.90
C TYR A 132 8.15 2.85 7.37
N GLU A 133 7.00 2.93 8.01
CA GLU A 133 6.87 3.10 9.45
C GLU A 133 6.63 1.74 10.11
N LEU A 134 7.30 1.52 11.26
CA LEU A 134 7.06 0.34 12.08
C LEU A 134 5.70 0.44 12.76
N PHE A 135 4.97 -0.66 12.71
CA PHE A 135 3.65 -0.75 13.31
C PHE A 135 3.48 -2.04 14.14
N GLY A 136 2.90 -1.93 15.34
CA GLY A 136 2.79 -3.07 16.26
C GLY A 136 4.14 -3.77 16.47
N ASP A 137 4.11 -5.08 16.65
CA ASP A 137 5.29 -5.91 16.87
C ASP A 137 5.75 -6.68 15.62
N GLU A 138 4.92 -6.74 14.58
CA GLU A 138 5.10 -7.63 13.43
C GLU A 138 4.94 -6.95 12.06
N ASP A 139 4.64 -5.63 11.99
CA ASP A 139 4.36 -4.97 10.72
C ASP A 139 5.28 -3.80 10.40
N ALA A 140 5.44 -3.52 9.10
CA ALA A 140 5.93 -2.27 8.54
C ALA A 140 4.97 -1.80 7.46
N VAL A 141 4.55 -0.54 7.53
CA VAL A 141 3.49 0.01 6.68
C VAL A 141 4.00 1.20 5.88
N ASP A 142 3.52 1.29 4.64
CA ASP A 142 3.79 2.45 3.78
C ASP A 142 2.98 3.67 4.26
N PRO A 143 3.61 4.73 4.76
CA PRO A 143 2.90 5.94 5.18
C PRO A 143 2.20 6.65 4.03
N GLY A 144 2.64 6.44 2.79
CA GLY A 144 2.02 6.97 1.57
C GLY A 144 0.87 6.13 1.03
N GLY A 145 0.73 4.88 1.49
CA GLY A 145 -0.34 3.97 1.05
C GLY A 145 -0.21 3.47 -0.41
N PHE A 146 0.96 3.62 -1.04
CA PHE A 146 1.20 3.22 -2.44
C PHE A 146 1.73 1.79 -2.56
N GLY A 147 2.57 1.38 -1.62
CA GLY A 147 3.22 0.07 -1.63
C GLY A 147 2.47 -0.98 -0.82
N PRO A 148 2.85 -2.26 -0.99
CA PRO A 148 2.33 -3.34 -0.16
C PRO A 148 2.87 -3.24 1.26
N ASN A 149 2.00 -3.39 2.26
CA ASN A 149 2.47 -3.54 3.64
C ASN A 149 3.30 -4.82 3.79
N VAL A 150 4.22 -4.80 4.73
CA VAL A 150 5.06 -5.95 5.08
C VAL A 150 4.71 -6.41 6.48
N TRP A 151 4.57 -7.72 6.69
CA TRP A 151 4.48 -8.30 8.01
C TRP A 151 5.57 -9.36 8.20
N PHE A 152 5.98 -9.57 9.43
CA PHE A 152 7.06 -10.47 9.77
C PHE A 152 6.50 -11.70 10.48
N GLN A 153 6.78 -12.87 9.90
CA GLN A 153 6.33 -14.13 10.45
C GLN A 153 7.45 -14.80 11.23
N GLN A 154 7.16 -15.20 12.46
CA GLN A 154 8.11 -15.92 13.29
C GLN A 154 8.47 -17.28 12.69
N MET A 155 9.76 -17.52 12.52
CA MET A 155 10.32 -18.82 12.15
C MET A 155 10.75 -19.61 13.40
N ASP A 156 10.73 -20.93 13.28
CA ASP A 156 11.17 -21.88 14.31
C ASP A 156 12.62 -22.33 14.15
N ALA A 157 13.18 -22.27 12.93
CA ALA A 157 14.53 -22.71 12.63
C ALA A 157 15.16 -21.91 11.47
N PRO A 158 16.48 -21.69 11.47
CA PRO A 158 17.17 -21.01 10.40
C PRO A 158 17.12 -21.80 9.07
N ARG A 159 17.00 -21.08 7.97
CA ARG A 159 17.12 -21.66 6.63
C ARG A 159 18.54 -21.42 6.09
N PRO A 160 19.29 -22.47 5.70
CA PRO A 160 20.67 -22.32 5.23
C PRO A 160 20.79 -21.83 3.79
N GLN A 161 19.66 -21.57 3.12
CA GLN A 161 19.62 -21.19 1.72
C GLN A 161 19.33 -19.69 1.59
N ARG A 162 20.02 -19.05 0.60
CA ARG A 162 19.64 -17.71 0.15
C ARG A 162 18.20 -17.70 -0.35
N ASN A 163 17.47 -16.64 -0.05
CA ASN A 163 16.12 -16.43 -0.60
C ASN A 163 16.17 -16.37 -2.14
N ARG A 164 15.12 -16.86 -2.78
CA ARG A 164 14.96 -16.81 -4.24
C ARG A 164 14.29 -15.53 -4.73
N ILE A 165 13.78 -14.73 -3.80
CA ILE A 165 13.10 -13.47 -4.05
C ILE A 165 13.87 -12.40 -3.30
N HIS A 166 14.09 -11.26 -3.93
CA HIS A 166 14.52 -10.01 -3.33
C HIS A 166 13.59 -8.89 -3.80
N LEU A 167 13.64 -7.75 -3.16
CA LEU A 167 12.83 -6.59 -3.52
C LEU A 167 13.74 -5.53 -4.14
N ASP A 168 13.33 -4.98 -5.28
CA ASP A 168 13.97 -3.82 -5.90
C ASP A 168 13.19 -2.57 -5.50
N ILE A 169 13.85 -1.66 -4.81
CA ILE A 169 13.29 -0.41 -4.32
C ILE A 169 13.86 0.73 -5.15
N TYR A 170 13.02 1.27 -6.05
CA TYR A 170 13.38 2.41 -6.86
C TYR A 170 13.15 3.71 -6.08
N VAL A 171 14.22 4.47 -5.90
CA VAL A 171 14.21 5.76 -5.18
C VAL A 171 14.78 6.87 -6.06
N PRO A 172 14.42 8.16 -5.83
CA PRO A 172 15.10 9.26 -6.48
C PRO A 172 16.61 9.21 -6.24
N ALA A 173 17.41 9.57 -7.26
CA ALA A 173 18.87 9.46 -7.19
C ALA A 173 19.50 10.26 -6.04
N ASP A 174 18.93 11.41 -5.70
CA ASP A 174 19.32 12.24 -4.57
C ASP A 174 18.94 11.66 -3.19
N GLN A 175 18.11 10.61 -3.15
CA GLN A 175 17.67 9.94 -1.92
C GLN A 175 18.39 8.59 -1.70
N ALA A 176 19.09 8.05 -2.69
CA ALA A 176 19.68 6.71 -2.62
C ALA A 176 20.69 6.58 -1.47
N ALA A 177 21.63 7.52 -1.36
CA ALA A 177 22.65 7.48 -0.31
C ALA A 177 22.02 7.52 1.10
N ALA A 178 21.08 8.43 1.34
CA ALA A 178 20.40 8.55 2.62
C ALA A 178 19.60 7.27 2.96
N ARG A 179 18.99 6.62 1.95
CA ARG A 179 18.26 5.36 2.12
C ARG A 179 19.18 4.21 2.51
N ILE A 180 20.35 4.11 1.86
CA ILE A 180 21.39 3.12 2.17
C ILE A 180 21.92 3.34 3.59
N ASP A 181 22.27 4.58 3.96
CA ASP A 181 22.77 4.91 5.28
C ASP A 181 21.76 4.55 6.38
N ALA A 182 20.48 4.85 6.16
CA ALA A 182 19.41 4.49 7.09
C ALA A 182 19.26 2.97 7.26
N ALA A 183 19.33 2.20 6.17
CA ALA A 183 19.24 0.74 6.21
C ALA A 183 20.44 0.12 6.94
N VAL A 184 21.66 0.64 6.71
CA VAL A 184 22.88 0.20 7.42
C VAL A 184 22.79 0.55 8.91
N ALA A 185 22.35 1.76 9.25
CA ALA A 185 22.14 2.17 10.65
C ALA A 185 21.09 1.30 11.37
N ALA A 186 20.11 0.76 10.62
CA ALA A 186 19.09 -0.16 11.12
C ALA A 186 19.56 -1.64 11.20
N GLY A 187 20.85 -1.90 11.00
CA GLY A 187 21.46 -3.23 11.17
C GLY A 187 21.69 -4.00 9.87
N GLY A 188 21.43 -3.39 8.73
CA GLY A 188 21.72 -3.99 7.43
C GLY A 188 23.19 -3.90 7.05
N THR A 189 23.57 -4.64 6.01
CA THR A 189 24.92 -4.61 5.42
C THR A 189 24.84 -4.47 3.91
N VAL A 190 25.73 -3.67 3.32
CA VAL A 190 25.89 -3.63 1.86
C VAL A 190 26.65 -4.88 1.43
N VAL A 191 26.01 -5.77 0.67
CA VAL A 191 26.60 -7.02 0.19
C VAL A 191 27.08 -6.93 -1.24
N ARG A 192 26.55 -5.96 -2.01
CA ARG A 192 27.01 -5.64 -3.37
C ARG A 192 26.87 -4.16 -3.66
N ASP A 193 27.90 -3.56 -4.24
CA ASP A 193 27.92 -2.17 -4.67
C ASP A 193 28.12 -2.11 -6.19
N GLN A 194 27.12 -1.60 -6.90
CA GLN A 194 27.13 -1.33 -8.34
C GLN A 194 26.72 0.12 -8.60
N GLY A 195 27.10 1.00 -7.66
CA GLY A 195 26.81 2.42 -7.79
C GLY A 195 27.34 3.03 -9.09
N PRO A 196 26.63 3.98 -9.72
CA PRO A 196 25.41 4.62 -9.20
C PRO A 196 24.10 3.90 -9.55
N HIS A 197 24.15 2.68 -10.12
CA HIS A 197 22.97 2.00 -10.66
C HIS A 197 22.14 1.30 -9.58
N TRP A 198 22.79 0.49 -8.73
CA TRP A 198 22.11 -0.17 -7.59
C TRP A 198 23.09 -0.60 -6.50
N TRP A 199 22.55 -0.86 -5.32
CA TRP A 199 23.24 -1.48 -4.19
C TRP A 199 22.38 -2.58 -3.61
N THR A 200 22.94 -3.78 -3.45
CA THR A 200 22.26 -4.86 -2.72
C THR A 200 22.61 -4.75 -1.25
N LEU A 201 21.59 -4.69 -0.41
CA LEU A 201 21.70 -4.72 1.04
C LEU A 201 21.09 -6.01 1.58
N ALA A 202 21.67 -6.52 2.66
CA ALA A 202 21.11 -7.66 3.37
C ALA A 202 20.68 -7.25 4.78
N ASP A 203 19.55 -7.81 5.23
CA ASP A 203 19.12 -7.70 6.62
C ASP A 203 20.00 -8.54 7.57
N PRO A 204 19.83 -8.47 8.89
CA PRO A 204 20.63 -9.24 9.85
C PRO A 204 20.54 -10.77 9.70
N GLU A 205 19.57 -11.29 8.98
CA GLU A 205 19.38 -12.73 8.71
C GLU A 205 19.73 -13.13 7.26
N GLY A 206 20.18 -12.18 6.44
CA GLY A 206 20.68 -12.40 5.08
C GLY A 206 19.60 -12.32 4.00
N ASN A 207 18.41 -11.76 4.26
CA ASN A 207 17.45 -11.46 3.23
C ASN A 207 17.87 -10.18 2.49
N GLU A 208 17.80 -10.19 1.15
CA GLU A 208 18.36 -9.14 0.33
C GLU A 208 17.29 -8.20 -0.25
N ALA A 209 17.68 -6.91 -0.38
CA ALA A 209 16.94 -5.89 -1.11
C ALA A 209 17.91 -5.02 -1.90
N ASP A 210 17.50 -4.56 -3.08
CA ASP A 210 18.27 -3.63 -3.91
C ASP A 210 17.69 -2.22 -3.78
N ILE A 211 18.57 -1.24 -3.56
CA ILE A 211 18.26 0.18 -3.71
C ILE A 211 18.77 0.60 -5.08
N ALA A 212 17.85 1.04 -5.95
CA ALA A 212 18.15 1.40 -7.32
C ALA A 212 17.61 2.80 -7.65
N PRO A 213 18.47 3.82 -7.83
CA PRO A 213 18.02 5.15 -8.23
C PRO A 213 17.62 5.21 -9.70
N TRP A 214 18.02 4.21 -10.51
CA TRP A 214 17.81 4.20 -11.95
C TRP A 214 18.15 5.55 -12.60
N PRO A 215 19.43 5.97 -12.55
CA PRO A 215 19.86 7.18 -13.23
C PRO A 215 19.60 7.07 -14.72
N ASP A 216 19.55 8.21 -15.40
CA ASP A 216 19.28 8.27 -16.83
C ASP A 216 19.98 7.15 -17.58
N PHE A 217 19.22 6.40 -18.37
CA PHE A 217 19.75 5.39 -19.26
C PHE A 217 20.67 6.06 -20.28
N ASP A 218 21.96 6.07 -20.01
CA ASP A 218 22.93 6.13 -21.08
C ASP A 218 23.12 4.69 -21.57
N ASP A 219 22.34 4.32 -22.57
CA ASP A 219 22.38 2.97 -23.16
C ASP A 219 23.66 2.74 -24.00
N GLY A 220 24.64 3.63 -23.86
CA GLY A 220 26.01 3.42 -24.39
C GLY A 220 26.06 3.05 -25.86
N SER A 221 25.09 3.50 -26.68
CA SER A 221 25.05 3.27 -28.13
C SER A 221 25.89 4.28 -28.89
#